data_b891385a9770db654d7dfe4933463719
#
_entry.id   b891385a9770db654d7dfe4933463719
#
_cell.length_a   1.000
_cell.length_b   1.000
_cell.length_c   1.000
_cell.angle_alpha   90.00
_cell.angle_beta   90.00
_cell.angle_gamma   90.00
#
_symmetry.space_group_name_H-M   'P 1'
#
loop_
_entity.id
_entity.type
_entity.pdbx_description
1 polymer ?
#
loop_
_entity_poly.entity_id
_entity_poly.type
_entity_poly.pdbx_seq_one_letter_code
_entity_poly.pdbx_strand_id
1 'polypeptide(L)'
;MTNPPASILAKKLIDIAPKGLKKVFYSGDGASAVEVALKMAFQYWLLKKKPAKQKFVCLKDGYHGDTLGAVSVGGIDLFHSTYKPLLFKSFQISSYDSSDETIKELEDLLSRKSDEIAALIIEPYVQTAGGIKVAREGYLKDVRRVCDTYNVLLLVDEVATGFGRTGEMFACNHDDITPDILILGKGLTSGYLPLSATITTQDVFDTFLGDYDELKTFFHGHSYSGNPLSCVTAIANLEIFDEEKTISKIKKSIRILDDELKEFKGLRHVSDIRSKGLIAGIDLQKNPKKNISYELNERIGKKVCDMARNEGVLIRPLDDTIVIMPPVSIKQKELKKLTKSIYKCIKIVTEDEKE
;
A
#
# COMPACT_ATOMS: atom_id res chain seq x y z
N MET A 1 -27.43 -7.85 -7.58
CA MET A 1 -27.74 -9.01 -6.72
C MET A 1 -26.69 -9.08 -5.62
N THR A 2 -27.06 -9.51 -4.39
CA THR A 2 -26.15 -9.75 -3.30
C THR A 2 -26.34 -11.17 -2.76
N ASN A 3 -25.44 -11.63 -1.89
CA ASN A 3 -25.54 -12.91 -1.22
C ASN A 3 -25.22 -12.75 0.28
N PRO A 4 -25.66 -13.66 1.16
CA PRO A 4 -25.42 -13.53 2.60
C PRO A 4 -23.94 -13.34 2.99
N PRO A 5 -22.97 -14.13 2.49
CA PRO A 5 -21.56 -13.90 2.79
C PRO A 5 -21.06 -12.51 2.44
N ALA A 6 -21.42 -11.96 1.26
CA ALA A 6 -21.01 -10.61 0.87
C ALA A 6 -21.59 -9.54 1.82
N SER A 7 -22.85 -9.69 2.25
CA SER A 7 -23.48 -8.75 3.19
C SER A 7 -22.86 -8.84 4.59
N ILE A 8 -22.56 -10.04 5.07
CA ILE A 8 -21.89 -10.27 6.37
C ILE A 8 -20.49 -9.67 6.33
N LEU A 9 -19.73 -9.94 5.28
CA LEU A 9 -18.39 -9.38 5.11
C LEU A 9 -18.41 -7.86 5.08
N ALA A 10 -19.35 -7.26 4.33
CA ALA A 10 -19.47 -5.80 4.26
C ALA A 10 -19.67 -5.20 5.65
N LYS A 11 -20.57 -5.81 6.48
CA LYS A 11 -20.74 -5.37 7.87
C LYS A 11 -19.45 -5.48 8.68
N LYS A 12 -18.79 -6.65 8.65
CA LYS A 12 -17.52 -6.87 9.37
C LYS A 12 -16.44 -5.86 8.96
N LEU A 13 -16.32 -5.57 7.66
CA LEU A 13 -15.35 -4.59 7.16
C LEU A 13 -15.64 -3.17 7.66
N ILE A 14 -16.90 -2.75 7.67
CA ILE A 14 -17.31 -1.44 8.18
C ILE A 14 -17.07 -1.33 9.69
N ASP A 15 -17.29 -2.42 10.44
CA ASP A 15 -17.11 -2.45 11.90
C ASP A 15 -15.62 -2.24 12.29
N ILE A 16 -14.66 -2.66 11.45
CA ILE A 16 -13.22 -2.52 11.70
C ILE A 16 -12.57 -1.34 10.96
N ALA A 17 -13.22 -0.79 9.94
CA ALA A 17 -12.69 0.33 9.14
C ALA A 17 -12.60 1.65 9.94
N PRO A 18 -11.77 2.62 9.53
CA PRO A 18 -11.82 3.97 10.06
C PRO A 18 -13.24 4.53 10.11
N LYS A 19 -13.55 5.23 11.20
CA LYS A 19 -14.91 5.78 11.44
C LYS A 19 -15.32 6.70 10.29
N GLY A 20 -16.57 6.56 9.80
CA GLY A 20 -17.06 7.38 8.68
C GLY A 20 -17.15 6.62 7.37
N LEU A 21 -16.38 5.57 7.17
CA LEU A 21 -16.55 4.65 6.04
C LEU A 21 -17.80 3.78 6.26
N LYS A 22 -18.66 3.67 5.23
CA LYS A 22 -20.03 3.11 5.39
C LYS A 22 -20.46 2.15 4.30
N LYS A 23 -19.85 2.15 3.13
CA LYS A 23 -20.30 1.39 1.97
C LYS A 23 -19.15 0.63 1.33
N VAL A 24 -19.41 -0.61 0.95
CA VAL A 24 -18.40 -1.53 0.40
C VAL A 24 -18.76 -1.90 -1.03
N PHE A 25 -17.81 -1.79 -1.92
CA PHE A 25 -17.85 -2.31 -3.28
C PHE A 25 -16.77 -3.40 -3.43
N TYR A 26 -17.12 -4.58 -3.95
CA TYR A 26 -16.19 -5.69 -4.11
C TYR A 26 -15.61 -5.77 -5.52
N SER A 27 -14.32 -6.16 -5.60
CA SER A 27 -13.62 -6.49 -6.83
C SER A 27 -12.78 -7.76 -6.65
N GLY A 28 -12.07 -8.20 -7.69
CA GLY A 28 -11.31 -9.44 -7.66
C GLY A 28 -9.89 -9.30 -7.08
N ASP A 29 -9.27 -8.14 -7.24
CA ASP A 29 -7.89 -7.87 -6.85
C ASP A 29 -7.66 -6.39 -6.55
N GLY A 30 -6.47 -6.05 -6.02
CA GLY A 30 -6.15 -4.69 -5.62
C GLY A 30 -6.17 -3.68 -6.77
N ALA A 31 -5.65 -4.03 -7.94
CA ALA A 31 -5.65 -3.13 -9.09
C ALA A 31 -7.08 -2.81 -9.56
N SER A 32 -7.96 -3.82 -9.60
CA SER A 32 -9.39 -3.64 -9.89
C SER A 32 -10.07 -2.74 -8.87
N ALA A 33 -9.72 -2.83 -7.58
CA ALA A 33 -10.26 -1.95 -6.56
C ALA A 33 -9.76 -0.50 -6.71
N VAL A 34 -8.52 -0.31 -7.15
CA VAL A 34 -7.97 1.01 -7.52
C VAL A 34 -8.75 1.60 -8.70
N GLU A 35 -8.99 0.82 -9.77
CA GLU A 35 -9.82 1.27 -10.90
C GLU A 35 -11.22 1.73 -10.45
N VAL A 36 -11.84 0.98 -9.53
CA VAL A 36 -13.13 1.36 -8.92
C VAL A 36 -13.02 2.69 -8.19
N ALA A 37 -11.99 2.86 -7.35
CA ALA A 37 -11.78 4.08 -6.58
C ALA A 37 -11.57 5.32 -7.46
N LEU A 38 -10.73 5.19 -8.50
CA LEU A 38 -10.49 6.27 -9.47
C LEU A 38 -11.78 6.67 -10.22
N LYS A 39 -12.53 5.68 -10.71
CA LYS A 39 -13.80 5.93 -11.39
C LYS A 39 -14.85 6.54 -10.46
N MET A 40 -14.94 6.09 -9.21
CA MET A 40 -15.84 6.67 -8.22
C MET A 40 -15.48 8.14 -7.96
N ALA A 41 -14.20 8.44 -7.71
CA ALA A 41 -13.75 9.80 -7.48
C ALA A 41 -14.02 10.72 -8.67
N PHE A 42 -13.80 10.26 -9.89
CA PHE A 42 -14.08 11.01 -11.11
C PHE A 42 -15.60 11.30 -11.25
N GLN A 43 -16.43 10.25 -11.17
CA GLN A 43 -17.88 10.39 -11.33
C GLN A 43 -18.53 11.19 -10.20
N TYR A 44 -18.00 11.08 -8.96
CA TYR A 44 -18.42 11.90 -7.82
C TYR A 44 -18.38 13.40 -8.15
N TRP A 45 -17.29 13.88 -8.72
CA TRP A 45 -17.17 15.30 -9.06
C TRP A 45 -18.07 15.72 -10.21
N LEU A 46 -18.29 14.85 -11.20
CA LEU A 46 -19.27 15.11 -12.26
C LEU A 46 -20.68 15.28 -11.67
N LEU A 47 -21.08 14.38 -10.78
CA LEU A 47 -22.38 14.41 -10.12
C LEU A 47 -22.51 15.60 -9.15
N LYS A 48 -21.43 16.02 -8.50
CA LYS A 48 -21.37 17.28 -7.72
C LYS A 48 -21.30 18.55 -8.60
N LYS A 49 -21.48 18.43 -9.92
CA LYS A 49 -21.47 19.55 -10.88
C LYS A 49 -20.10 20.30 -10.91
N LYS A 50 -19.01 19.60 -10.68
CA LYS A 50 -17.65 20.10 -10.80
C LYS A 50 -16.87 19.34 -11.89
N PRO A 51 -17.28 19.45 -13.18
CA PRO A 51 -16.73 18.62 -14.26
C PRO A 51 -15.25 18.92 -14.59
N ALA A 52 -14.69 20.01 -14.09
CA ALA A 52 -13.27 20.31 -14.26
C ALA A 52 -12.36 19.41 -13.41
N LYS A 53 -12.87 18.85 -12.29
CA LYS A 53 -12.11 17.97 -11.41
C LYS A 53 -11.97 16.56 -11.99
N GLN A 54 -10.96 16.36 -12.85
CA GLN A 54 -10.76 15.12 -13.61
C GLN A 54 -9.37 14.50 -13.42
N LYS A 55 -8.44 15.25 -12.85
CA LYS A 55 -7.04 14.83 -12.71
C LYS A 55 -6.80 14.21 -11.33
N PHE A 56 -5.75 13.39 -11.26
CA PHE A 56 -5.33 12.75 -10.03
C PHE A 56 -3.93 13.22 -9.64
N VAL A 57 -3.66 13.17 -8.35
CA VAL A 57 -2.31 13.32 -7.79
C VAL A 57 -1.86 11.96 -7.28
N CYS A 58 -0.61 11.62 -7.53
CA CYS A 58 0.05 10.43 -7.00
C CYS A 58 1.47 10.77 -6.55
N LEU A 59 2.10 9.86 -5.82
CA LEU A 59 3.48 10.00 -5.40
C LEU A 59 4.43 9.36 -6.42
N LYS A 60 5.59 9.96 -6.60
CA LYS A 60 6.73 9.28 -7.24
C LYS A 60 6.99 7.96 -6.49
N ASP A 61 7.37 6.93 -7.23
CA ASP A 61 7.61 5.57 -6.74
C ASP A 61 6.39 4.88 -6.09
N GLY A 62 5.18 5.43 -6.26
CA GLY A 62 3.93 4.80 -5.85
C GLY A 62 3.57 3.61 -6.75
N TYR A 63 2.96 2.57 -6.17
CA TYR A 63 2.49 1.40 -6.89
C TYR A 63 1.07 1.01 -6.46
N HIS A 64 0.17 0.97 -7.42
CA HIS A 64 -1.26 0.70 -7.19
C HIS A 64 -1.80 -0.48 -8.00
N GLY A 65 -0.94 -1.19 -8.71
CA GLY A 65 -1.29 -2.33 -9.57
C GLY A 65 -0.92 -2.10 -11.04
N ASP A 66 -1.22 -3.10 -11.89
CA ASP A 66 -0.74 -3.14 -13.28
C ASP A 66 -1.86 -2.95 -14.32
N THR A 67 -3.08 -2.59 -13.93
CA THR A 67 -4.11 -2.12 -14.85
C THR A 67 -3.80 -0.71 -15.33
N LEU A 68 -4.32 -0.29 -16.50
CA LEU A 68 -3.96 1.00 -17.11
C LEU A 68 -4.27 2.20 -16.19
N GLY A 69 -5.40 2.18 -15.49
CA GLY A 69 -5.71 3.24 -14.53
C GLY A 69 -4.79 3.23 -13.32
N ALA A 70 -4.51 2.06 -12.74
CA ALA A 70 -3.58 1.92 -11.63
C ALA A 70 -2.16 2.38 -12.01
N VAL A 71 -1.68 1.99 -13.20
CA VAL A 71 -0.38 2.43 -13.75
C VAL A 71 -0.36 3.94 -14.00
N SER A 72 -1.49 4.54 -14.42
CA SER A 72 -1.59 5.99 -14.68
C SER A 72 -1.40 6.84 -13.41
N VAL A 73 -1.67 6.27 -12.24
CA VAL A 73 -1.44 6.88 -10.93
C VAL A 73 -0.26 6.25 -10.18
N GLY A 74 0.47 5.34 -10.83
CA GLY A 74 1.73 4.79 -10.34
C GLY A 74 2.92 5.69 -10.69
N GLY A 75 4.04 5.50 -9.99
CA GLY A 75 5.21 6.36 -10.13
C GLY A 75 6.52 5.62 -10.42
N ILE A 76 6.49 4.31 -10.69
CA ILE A 76 7.71 3.50 -10.89
C ILE A 76 8.02 3.39 -12.38
N ASP A 77 8.90 4.25 -12.87
CA ASP A 77 9.28 4.30 -14.29
C ASP A 77 9.79 2.96 -14.84
N LEU A 78 10.54 2.19 -14.04
CA LEU A 78 11.05 0.88 -14.44
C LEU A 78 9.93 -0.09 -14.88
N PHE A 79 8.77 -0.02 -14.23
CA PHE A 79 7.64 -0.91 -14.53
C PHE A 79 6.72 -0.32 -15.60
N HIS A 80 6.61 1.00 -15.67
CA HIS A 80 5.51 1.69 -16.34
C HIS A 80 5.90 2.40 -17.62
N SER A 81 7.20 2.66 -17.85
CA SER A 81 7.69 3.47 -18.99
C SER A 81 7.22 2.97 -20.36
N THR A 82 7.18 1.66 -20.56
CA THR A 82 6.72 1.05 -21.81
C THR A 82 5.25 1.39 -22.14
N TYR A 83 4.43 1.58 -21.12
CA TYR A 83 2.99 1.79 -21.27
C TYR A 83 2.58 3.27 -21.29
N LYS A 84 3.53 4.22 -21.17
CA LYS A 84 3.25 5.67 -21.15
C LYS A 84 2.27 6.15 -22.25
N PRO A 85 2.32 5.64 -23.49
CA PRO A 85 1.36 6.07 -24.54
C PRO A 85 -0.11 5.69 -24.26
N LEU A 86 -0.37 4.73 -23.38
CA LEU A 86 -1.71 4.24 -23.05
C LEU A 86 -2.29 4.89 -21.79
N LEU A 87 -1.49 5.68 -21.06
CA LEU A 87 -1.85 6.18 -19.74
C LEU A 87 -2.51 7.56 -19.81
N PHE A 88 -3.44 7.82 -18.91
CA PHE A 88 -3.88 9.19 -18.67
C PHE A 88 -2.85 9.95 -17.80
N LYS A 89 -2.82 11.26 -17.93
CA LYS A 89 -1.88 12.12 -17.19
C LYS A 89 -2.36 12.36 -15.77
N SER A 90 -1.50 12.09 -14.79
CA SER A 90 -1.63 12.47 -13.38
C SER A 90 -0.57 13.53 -13.00
N PHE A 91 -0.81 14.25 -11.92
CA PHE A 91 0.22 15.04 -11.26
C PHE A 91 1.02 14.14 -10.32
N GLN A 92 2.33 14.25 -10.39
CA GLN A 92 3.22 13.47 -9.54
C GLN A 92 3.96 14.42 -8.59
N ILE A 93 3.96 14.10 -7.30
CA ILE A 93 4.72 14.77 -6.26
C ILE A 93 5.81 13.85 -5.72
N SER A 94 6.73 14.37 -4.93
CA SER A 94 7.85 13.61 -4.36
C SER A 94 7.40 12.40 -3.54
N SER A 95 8.30 11.42 -3.38
CA SER A 95 8.08 10.23 -2.56
C SER A 95 8.34 10.48 -1.07
N TYR A 96 8.22 9.43 -0.25
CA TYR A 96 8.40 9.51 1.21
C TYR A 96 9.83 9.79 1.68
N ASP A 97 10.83 9.70 0.83
CA ASP A 97 12.21 10.07 1.17
C ASP A 97 12.32 11.53 1.64
N SER A 98 11.38 12.38 1.23
CA SER A 98 11.28 13.80 1.55
C SER A 98 9.89 14.16 2.06
N SER A 99 9.38 13.46 3.08
CA SER A 99 7.98 13.58 3.53
C SER A 99 7.51 15.02 3.79
N ASP A 100 8.37 15.89 4.32
CA ASP A 100 8.01 17.31 4.56
C ASP A 100 7.96 18.11 3.27
N GLU A 101 8.84 17.83 2.31
CA GLU A 101 8.80 18.44 0.98
C GLU A 101 7.57 17.97 0.21
N THR A 102 7.22 16.69 0.30
CA THR A 102 6.02 16.12 -0.31
C THR A 102 4.75 16.84 0.14
N ILE A 103 4.63 17.16 1.44
CA ILE A 103 3.49 17.92 1.96
C ILE A 103 3.47 19.35 1.38
N LYS A 104 4.62 20.02 1.31
CA LYS A 104 4.72 21.37 0.72
C LYS A 104 4.38 21.36 -0.77
N GLU A 105 4.90 20.37 -1.52
CA GLU A 105 4.57 20.20 -2.94
C GLU A 105 3.08 19.94 -3.15
N LEU A 106 2.47 19.11 -2.31
CA LEU A 106 1.02 18.85 -2.35
C LEU A 106 0.24 20.14 -2.11
N GLU A 107 0.58 20.89 -1.06
CA GLU A 107 -0.11 22.13 -0.70
C GLU A 107 0.04 23.19 -1.81
N ASP A 108 1.24 23.35 -2.36
CA ASP A 108 1.52 24.26 -3.47
C ASP A 108 0.78 23.84 -4.76
N LEU A 109 0.76 22.56 -5.09
CA LEU A 109 0.01 22.05 -6.24
C LEU A 109 -1.50 22.29 -6.07
N LEU A 110 -2.08 21.93 -4.91
CA LEU A 110 -3.51 22.07 -4.67
C LEU A 110 -3.95 23.53 -4.58
N SER A 111 -3.11 24.43 -4.05
CA SER A 111 -3.40 25.87 -4.04
C SER A 111 -3.61 26.46 -5.44
N ARG A 112 -2.97 25.89 -6.45
CA ARG A 112 -3.02 26.36 -7.84
C ARG A 112 -3.97 25.55 -8.74
N LYS A 113 -4.23 24.28 -8.40
CA LYS A 113 -4.85 23.30 -9.31
C LYS A 113 -6.01 22.52 -8.71
N SER A 114 -6.44 22.81 -7.49
CA SER A 114 -7.50 22.04 -6.82
C SER A 114 -8.79 21.94 -7.62
N ASP A 115 -9.11 22.94 -8.44
CA ASP A 115 -10.31 22.94 -9.31
C ASP A 115 -10.24 21.93 -10.47
N GLU A 116 -9.04 21.43 -10.79
CA GLU A 116 -8.82 20.41 -11.80
C GLU A 116 -8.64 19.00 -11.20
N ILE A 117 -8.34 18.92 -9.87
CA ILE A 117 -7.93 17.68 -9.21
C ILE A 117 -9.11 17.01 -8.52
N ALA A 118 -9.41 15.79 -8.94
CA ALA A 118 -10.45 14.94 -8.35
C ALA A 118 -10.00 14.31 -7.02
N ALA A 119 -8.80 13.72 -7.01
CA ALA A 119 -8.30 13.01 -5.84
C ALA A 119 -6.78 12.93 -5.81
N LEU A 120 -6.27 12.75 -4.59
CA LEU A 120 -4.94 12.21 -4.29
C LEU A 120 -5.07 10.72 -3.97
N ILE A 121 -4.20 9.88 -4.55
CA ILE A 121 -4.06 8.47 -4.16
C ILE A 121 -2.68 8.23 -3.55
N ILE A 122 -2.65 7.50 -2.42
CA ILE A 122 -1.41 7.15 -1.70
C ILE A 122 -1.44 5.74 -1.13
N GLU A 123 -0.27 5.10 -1.05
CA GLU A 123 0.00 3.99 -0.13
C GLU A 123 0.29 4.59 1.25
N PRO A 124 -0.47 4.27 2.32
CA PRO A 124 -0.26 4.92 3.61
C PRO A 124 1.02 4.42 4.29
N TYR A 125 1.86 5.34 4.77
CA TYR A 125 3.12 5.11 5.48
C TYR A 125 4.22 4.39 4.72
N VAL A 126 3.92 3.43 3.83
CA VAL A 126 4.96 2.65 3.16
C VAL A 126 4.67 2.51 1.67
N GLN A 127 5.54 3.07 0.83
CA GLN A 127 5.59 2.76 -0.59
C GLN A 127 6.31 1.42 -0.76
N THR A 128 5.53 0.35 -0.91
CA THR A 128 6.06 -1.01 -0.82
C THR A 128 6.92 -1.38 -2.02
N ALA A 129 6.40 -1.26 -3.23
CA ALA A 129 7.13 -1.61 -4.45
C ALA A 129 8.17 -0.56 -4.84
N GLY A 130 8.06 0.66 -4.34
CA GLY A 130 8.99 1.76 -4.55
C GLY A 130 10.27 1.69 -3.71
N GLY A 131 10.61 0.53 -3.12
CA GLY A 131 11.83 0.35 -2.33
C GLY A 131 11.60 0.43 -0.82
N ILE A 132 10.41 0.12 -0.34
CA ILE A 132 10.06 0.19 1.10
C ILE A 132 10.33 1.58 1.70
N LYS A 133 9.91 2.62 1.01
CA LYS A 133 10.06 3.99 1.51
C LYS A 133 9.03 4.26 2.60
N VAL A 134 9.48 4.80 3.72
CA VAL A 134 8.64 4.97 4.91
C VAL A 134 8.42 6.46 5.19
N ALA A 135 7.15 6.87 5.29
CA ALA A 135 6.79 8.22 5.68
C ALA A 135 7.02 8.44 7.19
N ARG A 136 7.27 9.71 7.56
CA ARG A 136 7.34 10.11 8.97
C ARG A 136 6.00 9.93 9.69
N GLU A 137 6.04 9.89 11.02
CA GLU A 137 4.84 9.93 11.85
C GLU A 137 4.04 11.22 11.63
N GLY A 138 2.72 11.13 11.69
CA GLY A 138 1.80 12.25 11.45
C GLY A 138 1.63 12.64 9.98
N TYR A 139 2.31 11.97 9.05
CA TYR A 139 2.25 12.29 7.62
C TYR A 139 0.83 12.22 7.05
N LEU A 140 0.08 11.16 7.37
CA LEU A 140 -1.29 11.00 6.85
C LEU A 140 -2.24 12.07 7.39
N LYS A 141 -2.01 12.54 8.61
CA LYS A 141 -2.78 13.63 9.20
C LYS A 141 -2.56 14.94 8.44
N ASP A 142 -1.32 15.23 8.06
CA ASP A 142 -1.02 16.40 7.24
C ASP A 142 -1.64 16.27 5.85
N VAL A 143 -1.53 15.10 5.22
CA VAL A 143 -2.17 14.83 3.92
C VAL A 143 -3.68 15.05 3.99
N ARG A 144 -4.36 14.50 5.02
CA ARG A 144 -5.81 14.67 5.19
C ARG A 144 -6.17 16.14 5.32
N ARG A 145 -5.47 16.86 6.19
CA ARG A 145 -5.65 18.32 6.39
C ARG A 145 -5.54 19.10 5.06
N VAL A 146 -4.53 18.82 4.27
CA VAL A 146 -4.33 19.49 2.97
C VAL A 146 -5.46 19.14 1.99
N CYS A 147 -5.82 17.86 1.88
CA CYS A 147 -6.94 17.44 1.03
C CYS A 147 -8.27 18.09 1.43
N ASP A 148 -8.56 18.20 2.74
CA ASP A 148 -9.76 18.88 3.25
C ASP A 148 -9.75 20.37 2.92
N THR A 149 -8.62 21.05 3.14
CA THR A 149 -8.47 22.48 2.88
C THR A 149 -8.79 22.84 1.43
N TYR A 150 -8.38 21.99 0.49
CA TYR A 150 -8.55 22.24 -0.94
C TYR A 150 -9.70 21.45 -1.58
N ASN A 151 -10.52 20.77 -0.77
CA ASN A 151 -11.65 19.99 -1.22
C ASN A 151 -11.28 19.00 -2.35
N VAL A 152 -10.29 18.15 -2.08
CA VAL A 152 -9.80 17.06 -2.94
C VAL A 152 -10.01 15.75 -2.22
N LEU A 153 -10.54 14.72 -2.88
CA LEU A 153 -10.75 13.41 -2.27
C LEU A 153 -9.41 12.74 -1.95
N LEU A 154 -9.35 12.08 -0.79
CA LEU A 154 -8.23 11.24 -0.39
C LEU A 154 -8.58 9.77 -0.60
N LEU A 155 -7.85 9.11 -1.51
CA LEU A 155 -7.90 7.68 -1.75
C LEU A 155 -6.70 7.03 -1.07
N VAL A 156 -6.93 6.11 -0.16
CA VAL A 156 -5.85 5.41 0.56
C VAL A 156 -5.82 3.94 0.17
N ASP A 157 -4.70 3.54 -0.41
CA ASP A 157 -4.44 2.17 -0.86
C ASP A 157 -3.79 1.35 0.25
N GLU A 158 -4.61 0.63 1.01
CA GLU A 158 -4.20 -0.29 2.07
C GLU A 158 -4.05 -1.75 1.59
N VAL A 159 -3.95 -1.97 0.30
CA VAL A 159 -3.80 -3.32 -0.27
C VAL A 159 -2.56 -4.02 0.28
N ALA A 160 -1.48 -3.30 0.52
CA ALA A 160 -0.24 -3.84 1.09
C ALA A 160 -0.07 -3.57 2.59
N THR A 161 -0.62 -2.48 3.10
CA THR A 161 -0.39 -1.97 4.46
C THR A 161 -1.46 -2.38 5.46
N GLY A 162 -2.64 -2.76 4.98
CA GLY A 162 -3.76 -3.19 5.82
C GLY A 162 -3.55 -4.53 6.52
N PHE A 163 -4.54 -4.89 7.33
CA PHE A 163 -4.63 -6.16 8.06
C PHE A 163 -3.40 -6.44 8.94
N GLY A 164 -3.03 -5.45 9.74
CA GLY A 164 -1.99 -5.59 10.76
C GLY A 164 -0.56 -5.39 10.27
N ARG A 165 -0.34 -5.24 8.97
CA ARG A 165 0.99 -5.17 8.38
C ARG A 165 1.89 -4.10 9.00
N THR A 166 1.33 -2.93 9.30
CA THR A 166 2.05 -1.80 9.92
C THR A 166 1.95 -1.76 11.45
N GLY A 167 1.25 -2.73 12.07
CA GLY A 167 1.05 -2.81 13.52
C GLY A 167 -0.34 -2.41 14.01
N GLU A 168 -1.12 -1.73 13.20
CA GLU A 168 -2.54 -1.47 13.41
C GLU A 168 -3.39 -2.21 12.38
N MET A 169 -4.71 -2.33 12.57
CA MET A 169 -5.59 -3.01 11.61
C MET A 169 -5.45 -2.39 10.23
N PHE A 170 -5.44 -1.07 10.14
CA PHE A 170 -5.15 -0.28 8.95
C PHE A 170 -4.09 0.77 9.26
N ALA A 171 -3.26 1.13 8.29
CA ALA A 171 -2.23 2.14 8.47
C ALA A 171 -2.85 3.53 8.78
N CYS A 172 -4.05 3.81 8.29
CA CYS A 172 -4.83 4.99 8.66
C CYS A 172 -5.03 5.15 10.17
N ASN A 173 -5.07 4.04 10.92
CA ASN A 173 -5.28 4.08 12.38
C ASN A 173 -4.10 4.68 13.15
N HIS A 174 -2.90 4.74 12.58
CA HIS A 174 -1.75 5.38 13.24
C HIS A 174 -1.97 6.87 13.49
N ASP A 175 -2.66 7.56 12.57
CA ASP A 175 -2.93 8.99 12.63
C ASP A 175 -4.40 9.31 12.91
N ASP A 176 -5.24 8.29 13.15
CA ASP A 176 -6.68 8.41 13.37
C ASP A 176 -7.39 9.21 12.26
N ILE A 177 -7.00 8.97 11.00
CA ILE A 177 -7.60 9.62 9.84
C ILE A 177 -8.63 8.73 9.14
N THR A 178 -9.61 9.38 8.51
CA THR A 178 -10.57 8.72 7.62
C THR A 178 -10.35 9.20 6.19
N PRO A 179 -10.00 8.31 5.26
CA PRO A 179 -10.00 8.65 3.83
C PRO A 179 -11.43 8.75 3.29
N ASP A 180 -11.60 9.38 2.13
CA ASP A 180 -12.89 9.38 1.42
C ASP A 180 -13.16 8.01 0.80
N ILE A 181 -12.10 7.35 0.33
CA ILE A 181 -12.14 6.00 -0.24
C ILE A 181 -10.94 5.20 0.29
N LEU A 182 -11.22 4.03 0.88
CA LEU A 182 -10.24 3.06 1.36
C LEU A 182 -10.23 1.85 0.42
N ILE A 183 -9.03 1.43 0.00
CA ILE A 183 -8.84 0.32 -0.93
C ILE A 183 -8.16 -0.84 -0.20
N LEU A 184 -8.77 -2.03 -0.25
CA LEU A 184 -8.33 -3.22 0.47
C LEU A 184 -8.13 -4.41 -0.49
N GLY A 185 -7.17 -5.27 -0.18
CA GLY A 185 -6.90 -6.51 -0.92
C GLY A 185 -5.96 -7.43 -0.14
N LYS A 186 -5.22 -8.26 -0.80
CA LYS A 186 -4.17 -9.17 -0.25
C LYS A 186 -4.49 -9.76 1.13
N GLY A 187 -4.19 -9.02 2.20
CA GLY A 187 -4.45 -9.38 3.59
C GLY A 187 -5.92 -9.64 3.92
N LEU A 188 -6.85 -9.15 3.10
CA LEU A 188 -8.28 -9.38 3.27
C LEU A 188 -8.65 -10.86 3.29
N THR A 189 -8.01 -11.68 2.45
CA THR A 189 -8.20 -13.13 2.38
C THR A 189 -6.94 -13.92 2.77
N SER A 190 -5.92 -13.26 3.32
CA SER A 190 -4.62 -13.86 3.61
C SER A 190 -3.99 -14.63 2.45
N GLY A 191 -4.34 -14.29 1.20
CA GLY A 191 -3.80 -14.88 -0.02
C GLY A 191 -4.46 -16.21 -0.44
N TYR A 192 -5.53 -16.64 0.23
CA TYR A 192 -6.21 -17.90 -0.12
C TYR A 192 -7.06 -17.78 -1.40
N LEU A 193 -7.85 -16.71 -1.51
CA LEU A 193 -8.70 -16.46 -2.68
C LEU A 193 -8.62 -14.99 -3.10
N PRO A 194 -8.78 -14.68 -4.39
CA PRO A 194 -8.78 -13.32 -4.88
C PRO A 194 -10.05 -12.59 -4.42
N LEU A 195 -9.85 -11.46 -3.74
CA LEU A 195 -10.89 -10.53 -3.33
C LEU A 195 -10.26 -9.17 -2.99
N SER A 196 -10.97 -8.13 -3.31
CA SER A 196 -10.66 -6.76 -2.87
C SER A 196 -11.95 -6.01 -2.53
N ALA A 197 -11.81 -4.93 -1.82
CA ALA A 197 -12.91 -4.07 -1.46
C ALA A 197 -12.51 -2.59 -1.57
N THR A 198 -13.41 -1.79 -2.11
CA THR A 198 -13.34 -0.33 -2.09
C THR A 198 -14.42 0.15 -1.13
N ILE A 199 -14.00 0.81 -0.04
CA ILE A 199 -14.91 1.27 1.01
C ILE A 199 -15.00 2.79 0.97
N THR A 200 -16.22 3.34 0.99
CA THR A 200 -16.45 4.78 0.86
C THR A 200 -17.20 5.35 2.05
N THR A 201 -17.11 6.68 2.19
CA THR A 201 -17.95 7.45 3.11
C THR A 201 -19.41 7.44 2.63
N GLN A 202 -20.32 7.85 3.52
CA GLN A 202 -21.73 8.03 3.17
C GLN A 202 -21.93 9.13 2.11
N ASP A 203 -21.20 10.25 2.19
CA ASP A 203 -21.29 11.35 1.23
C ASP A 203 -20.93 10.92 -0.20
N VAL A 204 -19.86 10.13 -0.35
CA VAL A 204 -19.50 9.55 -1.64
C VAL A 204 -20.65 8.69 -2.16
N PHE A 205 -21.18 7.78 -1.35
CA PHE A 205 -22.25 6.88 -1.75
C PHE A 205 -23.55 7.63 -2.12
N ASP A 206 -23.96 8.59 -1.31
CA ASP A 206 -25.23 9.33 -1.51
C ASP A 206 -25.22 10.13 -2.83
N THR A 207 -24.04 10.51 -3.30
CA THR A 207 -23.89 11.21 -4.57
C THR A 207 -24.35 10.37 -5.77
N PHE A 208 -24.28 9.04 -5.67
CA PHE A 208 -24.71 8.10 -6.71
C PHE A 208 -26.19 7.71 -6.60
N LEU A 209 -26.89 8.20 -5.58
CA LEU A 209 -28.32 7.95 -5.44
C LEU A 209 -29.13 8.96 -6.26
N GLY A 210 -30.22 8.48 -6.84
CA GLY A 210 -31.15 9.30 -7.62
C GLY A 210 -32.21 8.45 -8.31
N ASP A 211 -33.13 9.11 -9.00
CA ASP A 211 -34.12 8.43 -9.81
C ASP A 211 -33.46 7.75 -11.02
N TYR A 212 -34.14 6.76 -11.58
CA TYR A 212 -33.58 5.93 -12.66
C TYR A 212 -33.15 6.73 -13.89
N ASP A 213 -33.90 7.75 -14.26
CA ASP A 213 -33.66 8.63 -15.40
C ASP A 213 -32.54 9.65 -15.17
N GLU A 214 -32.14 9.88 -13.94
CA GLU A 214 -30.97 10.73 -13.60
C GLU A 214 -29.61 10.08 -13.97
N LEU A 215 -29.59 8.77 -14.25
CA LEU A 215 -28.43 7.99 -14.67
C LEU A 215 -27.18 8.18 -13.76
N LYS A 216 -27.39 8.38 -12.47
CA LYS A 216 -26.31 8.54 -11.46
C LYS A 216 -25.62 7.22 -11.12
N THR A 217 -26.14 6.11 -11.58
CA THR A 217 -25.63 4.76 -11.28
C THR A 217 -24.14 4.64 -11.61
N PHE A 218 -23.41 4.00 -10.73
CA PHE A 218 -22.02 3.60 -10.97
C PHE A 218 -21.98 2.34 -11.83
N PHE A 219 -21.79 2.52 -13.14
CA PHE A 219 -21.72 1.43 -14.12
C PHE A 219 -20.34 0.78 -14.11
N HIS A 220 -20.09 -0.07 -13.13
CA HIS A 220 -18.87 -0.87 -13.02
C HIS A 220 -19.16 -2.19 -12.31
N GLY A 221 -18.44 -3.24 -12.68
CA GLY A 221 -18.51 -4.56 -12.06
C GLY A 221 -17.85 -5.61 -12.94
N HIS A 222 -17.65 -6.78 -12.36
CA HIS A 222 -17.26 -7.99 -13.07
C HIS A 222 -17.96 -9.22 -12.47
N SER A 223 -17.97 -10.33 -13.22
CA SER A 223 -18.76 -11.53 -12.87
C SER A 223 -18.48 -12.11 -11.49
N TYR A 224 -17.26 -11.96 -10.98
CA TYR A 224 -16.83 -12.55 -9.71
C TYR A 224 -16.86 -11.57 -8.53
N SER A 225 -17.36 -10.35 -8.72
CA SER A 225 -17.51 -9.36 -7.64
C SER A 225 -18.36 -9.92 -6.49
N GLY A 226 -17.78 -9.95 -5.28
CA GLY A 226 -18.47 -10.41 -4.08
C GLY A 226 -18.89 -11.89 -4.13
N ASN A 227 -18.13 -12.73 -4.83
CA ASN A 227 -18.43 -14.17 -4.87
C ASN A 227 -18.40 -14.78 -3.46
N PRO A 228 -19.31 -15.72 -3.16
CA PRO A 228 -19.51 -16.20 -1.80
C PRO A 228 -18.29 -16.94 -1.24
N LEU A 229 -17.50 -17.63 -2.04
CA LEU A 229 -16.32 -18.38 -1.57
C LEU A 229 -15.24 -17.42 -1.05
N SER A 230 -14.90 -16.39 -1.83
CA SER A 230 -13.92 -15.39 -1.40
C SER A 230 -14.42 -14.58 -0.20
N CYS A 231 -15.74 -14.28 -0.15
CA CYS A 231 -16.32 -13.57 1.00
C CYS A 231 -16.25 -14.42 2.29
N VAL A 232 -16.56 -15.71 2.23
CA VAL A 232 -16.45 -16.64 3.40
C VAL A 232 -14.98 -16.75 3.83
N THR A 233 -14.04 -16.83 2.90
CA THR A 233 -12.61 -16.84 3.23
C THR A 233 -12.17 -15.57 3.97
N ALA A 234 -12.64 -14.41 3.52
CA ALA A 234 -12.35 -13.15 4.20
C ALA A 234 -13.01 -13.07 5.59
N ILE A 235 -14.25 -13.57 5.73
CA ILE A 235 -14.93 -13.65 7.03
C ILE A 235 -14.13 -14.50 8.00
N ALA A 236 -13.74 -15.72 7.60
CA ALA A 236 -12.93 -16.62 8.43
C ALA A 236 -11.59 -15.98 8.82
N ASN A 237 -10.93 -15.28 7.88
CA ASN A 237 -9.70 -14.55 8.17
C ASN A 237 -9.91 -13.46 9.24
N LEU A 238 -10.98 -12.67 9.16
CA LEU A 238 -11.29 -11.65 10.17
C LEU A 238 -11.63 -12.27 11.54
N GLU A 239 -12.30 -13.42 11.57
CA GLU A 239 -12.58 -14.17 12.79
C GLU A 239 -11.29 -14.64 13.47
N ILE A 240 -10.33 -15.18 12.71
CA ILE A 240 -8.99 -15.53 13.21
C ILE A 240 -8.26 -14.31 13.79
N PHE A 241 -8.37 -13.14 13.15
CA PHE A 241 -7.77 -11.90 13.67
C PHE A 241 -8.29 -11.56 15.06
N ASP A 242 -9.58 -11.74 15.30
CA ASP A 242 -10.22 -11.46 16.59
C ASP A 242 -9.94 -12.56 17.63
N GLU A 243 -10.22 -13.83 17.30
CA GLU A 243 -10.05 -14.99 18.19
C GLU A 243 -8.60 -15.14 18.66
N GLU A 244 -7.64 -14.99 17.74
CA GLU A 244 -6.23 -15.13 18.05
C GLU A 244 -5.58 -13.85 18.58
N LYS A 245 -6.31 -12.73 18.67
CA LYS A 245 -5.77 -11.40 19.01
C LYS A 245 -4.55 -11.06 18.16
N THR A 246 -4.69 -11.27 16.85
CA THR A 246 -3.59 -11.22 15.88
C THR A 246 -2.82 -9.89 15.91
N ILE A 247 -3.50 -8.75 16.00
CA ILE A 247 -2.85 -7.43 16.11
C ILE A 247 -1.90 -7.35 17.33
N SER A 248 -2.31 -7.90 18.49
CA SER A 248 -1.45 -7.91 19.68
C SER A 248 -0.22 -8.79 19.51
N LYS A 249 -0.36 -9.93 18.79
CA LYS A 249 0.78 -10.80 18.44
C LYS A 249 1.74 -10.10 17.47
N ILE A 250 1.20 -9.43 16.46
CA ILE A 250 1.98 -8.66 15.48
C ILE A 250 2.82 -7.59 16.17
N LYS A 251 2.25 -6.81 17.10
CA LYS A 251 2.99 -5.78 17.85
C LYS A 251 4.20 -6.34 18.62
N LYS A 252 4.12 -7.59 19.09
CA LYS A 252 5.27 -8.28 19.71
C LYS A 252 6.33 -8.66 18.67
N SER A 253 5.91 -9.17 17.52
CA SER A 253 6.82 -9.52 16.42
C SER A 253 7.52 -8.30 15.83
N ILE A 254 6.83 -7.15 15.76
CA ILE A 254 7.43 -5.88 15.32
C ILE A 254 8.60 -5.48 16.22
N ARG A 255 8.43 -5.52 17.54
CA ARG A 255 9.52 -5.20 18.48
C ARG A 255 10.74 -6.10 18.28
N ILE A 256 10.50 -7.39 18.02
CA ILE A 256 11.59 -8.33 17.74
C ILE A 256 12.29 -7.96 16.42
N LEU A 257 11.51 -7.65 15.37
CA LEU A 257 12.09 -7.24 14.09
C LEU A 257 12.93 -5.96 14.24
N ASP A 258 12.41 -4.96 14.94
CA ASP A 258 13.11 -3.70 15.19
C ASP A 258 14.44 -3.91 15.93
N ASP A 259 14.46 -4.85 16.90
CA ASP A 259 15.68 -5.18 17.62
C ASP A 259 16.68 -5.93 16.73
N GLU A 260 16.24 -6.92 15.96
CA GLU A 260 17.09 -7.69 15.04
C GLU A 260 17.66 -6.78 13.93
N LEU A 261 16.90 -5.80 13.42
CA LEU A 261 17.37 -4.86 12.40
C LEU A 261 18.52 -3.97 12.84
N LYS A 262 18.68 -3.74 14.14
CA LYS A 262 19.80 -2.95 14.68
C LYS A 262 21.16 -3.58 14.36
N GLU A 263 21.24 -4.91 14.34
CA GLU A 263 22.48 -5.66 14.04
C GLU A 263 22.97 -5.38 12.61
N PHE A 264 22.07 -5.17 11.66
CA PHE A 264 22.43 -4.92 10.26
C PHE A 264 23.21 -3.62 10.05
N LYS A 265 23.10 -2.65 10.97
CA LYS A 265 23.88 -1.40 10.93
C LYS A 265 25.39 -1.64 11.02
N GLY A 266 25.81 -2.80 11.53
CA GLY A 266 27.21 -3.19 11.61
C GLY A 266 27.80 -3.70 10.31
N LEU A 267 26.99 -3.99 9.29
CA LEU A 267 27.46 -4.49 7.99
C LEU A 267 27.96 -3.34 7.11
N ARG A 268 29.15 -3.54 6.52
CA ARG A 268 29.88 -2.49 5.77
C ARG A 268 29.14 -1.96 4.56
N HIS A 269 28.36 -2.81 3.90
CA HIS A 269 27.68 -2.53 2.64
C HIS A 269 26.20 -2.20 2.80
N VAL A 270 25.68 -2.14 4.03
CA VAL A 270 24.34 -1.66 4.32
C VAL A 270 24.35 -0.13 4.39
N SER A 271 23.62 0.51 3.50
CA SER A 271 23.56 1.98 3.40
C SER A 271 22.38 2.58 4.15
N ASP A 272 21.24 1.88 4.16
CA ASP A 272 20.04 2.33 4.85
C ASP A 272 19.17 1.16 5.31
N ILE A 273 18.41 1.36 6.40
CA ILE A 273 17.47 0.40 6.96
C ILE A 273 16.20 1.16 7.31
N ARG A 274 15.11 0.79 6.67
CA ARG A 274 13.79 1.37 6.88
C ARG A 274 12.82 0.30 7.34
N SER A 275 11.93 0.62 8.27
CA SER A 275 10.89 -0.30 8.71
C SER A 275 9.62 0.43 9.17
N LYS A 276 8.48 -0.20 8.95
CA LYS A 276 7.19 0.15 9.57
C LYS A 276 6.40 -1.13 9.78
N GLY A 277 6.20 -1.50 11.03
CA GLY A 277 5.52 -2.74 11.36
C GLY A 277 6.32 -3.99 10.94
N LEU A 278 5.68 -4.93 10.25
CA LEU A 278 6.34 -6.13 9.70
C LEU A 278 6.72 -5.93 8.22
N ILE A 279 7.19 -4.75 7.87
CA ILE A 279 7.80 -4.42 6.58
C ILE A 279 9.15 -3.75 6.86
N ALA A 280 10.22 -4.26 6.26
CA ALA A 280 11.51 -3.58 6.28
C ALA A 280 12.22 -3.69 4.93
N GLY A 281 12.99 -2.66 4.61
CA GLY A 281 13.92 -2.60 3.49
C GLY A 281 15.34 -2.36 3.99
N ILE A 282 16.29 -3.10 3.46
CA ILE A 282 17.71 -2.96 3.75
C ILE A 282 18.43 -2.68 2.43
N ASP A 283 18.92 -1.47 2.25
CA ASP A 283 19.62 -1.06 1.03
C ASP A 283 21.09 -1.47 1.08
N LEU A 284 21.56 -2.06 -0.01
CA LEU A 284 22.94 -2.46 -0.19
C LEU A 284 23.64 -1.53 -1.17
N GLN A 285 24.84 -1.07 -0.83
CA GLN A 285 25.68 -0.24 -1.69
C GLN A 285 27.14 -0.73 -1.66
N LYS A 286 27.80 -0.60 -2.79
CA LYS A 286 29.23 -0.95 -2.93
C LYS A 286 30.11 -0.12 -2.01
N ASN A 287 29.79 1.15 -1.87
CA ASN A 287 30.43 2.04 -0.91
C ASN A 287 29.42 3.05 -0.34
N PRO A 288 28.77 2.74 0.79
CA PRO A 288 27.80 3.62 1.44
C PRO A 288 28.36 5.00 1.79
N LYS A 289 29.62 5.07 2.24
CA LYS A 289 30.27 6.34 2.61
C LYS A 289 30.44 7.31 1.45
N LYS A 290 30.57 6.78 0.22
CA LYS A 290 30.70 7.57 -1.00
C LYS A 290 29.41 7.58 -1.82
N ASN A 291 28.33 6.99 -1.32
CA ASN A 291 27.05 6.80 -2.01
C ASN A 291 27.24 6.13 -3.39
N ILE A 292 28.05 5.08 -3.46
CA ILE A 292 28.30 4.33 -4.69
C ILE A 292 27.47 3.05 -4.66
N SER A 293 26.52 2.91 -5.58
CA SER A 293 25.71 1.71 -5.77
C SER A 293 26.50 0.60 -6.47
N TYR A 294 26.00 -0.62 -6.41
CA TYR A 294 26.45 -1.71 -7.27
C TYR A 294 25.98 -1.48 -8.71
N GLU A 295 26.70 -2.03 -9.68
CA GLU A 295 26.24 -2.06 -11.05
C GLU A 295 25.05 -3.02 -11.22
N LEU A 296 24.10 -2.67 -12.07
CA LEU A 296 22.87 -3.47 -12.25
C LEU A 296 23.14 -4.94 -12.61
N ASN A 297 24.23 -5.21 -13.35
CA ASN A 297 24.65 -6.56 -13.73
C ASN A 297 25.28 -7.34 -12.59
N GLU A 298 25.74 -6.70 -11.51
CA GLU A 298 26.27 -7.38 -10.30
C GLU A 298 25.15 -8.09 -9.54
N ARG A 299 23.89 -7.58 -9.60
CA ARG A 299 22.67 -8.19 -9.04
C ARG A 299 22.84 -8.66 -7.59
N ILE A 300 23.41 -7.83 -6.74
CA ILE A 300 23.81 -8.19 -5.37
C ILE A 300 22.59 -8.58 -4.54
N GLY A 301 21.50 -7.81 -4.63
CA GLY A 301 20.25 -8.18 -3.94
C GLY A 301 19.76 -9.57 -4.31
N LYS A 302 19.85 -9.94 -5.59
CA LYS A 302 19.47 -11.29 -6.05
C LYS A 302 20.42 -12.36 -5.49
N LYS A 303 21.73 -12.14 -5.50
CA LYS A 303 22.72 -13.10 -4.94
C LYS A 303 22.44 -13.38 -3.46
N VAL A 304 22.14 -12.34 -2.68
CA VAL A 304 21.76 -12.49 -1.27
C VAL A 304 20.48 -13.33 -1.13
N CYS A 305 19.47 -13.06 -1.93
CA CYS A 305 18.20 -13.81 -1.87
C CYS A 305 18.35 -15.27 -2.33
N ASP A 306 19.18 -15.53 -3.32
CA ASP A 306 19.46 -16.90 -3.78
C ASP A 306 20.24 -17.69 -2.70
N MET A 307 21.19 -17.06 -2.03
CA MET A 307 21.92 -17.67 -0.91
C MET A 307 20.98 -17.95 0.28
N ALA A 308 20.05 -17.04 0.58
CA ALA A 308 19.06 -17.21 1.65
C ALA A 308 18.16 -18.46 1.45
N ARG A 309 17.94 -18.90 0.22
CA ARG A 309 17.22 -20.15 -0.08
C ARG A 309 17.94 -21.39 0.49
N ASN A 310 19.26 -21.39 0.44
CA ASN A 310 20.04 -22.50 1.01
C ASN A 310 19.94 -22.54 2.55
N GLU A 311 19.62 -21.40 3.18
CA GLU A 311 19.34 -21.31 4.61
C GLU A 311 17.84 -21.60 4.94
N GLY A 312 17.03 -21.97 3.92
CA GLY A 312 15.60 -22.24 4.06
C GLY A 312 14.75 -20.98 4.21
N VAL A 313 15.22 -19.86 3.65
CA VAL A 313 14.52 -18.55 3.66
C VAL A 313 14.23 -18.09 2.22
N LEU A 314 12.96 -17.94 1.91
CA LEU A 314 12.51 -17.45 0.60
C LEU A 314 12.15 -15.96 0.71
N ILE A 315 12.95 -15.11 0.11
CA ILE A 315 12.75 -13.67 -0.03
C ILE A 315 13.03 -13.21 -1.44
N ARG A 316 12.68 -11.98 -1.75
CA ARG A 316 13.00 -11.35 -3.04
C ARG A 316 13.58 -9.95 -2.81
N PRO A 317 14.48 -9.49 -3.67
CA PRO A 317 14.95 -8.11 -3.61
C PRO A 317 14.03 -7.19 -4.42
N LEU A 318 14.15 -5.90 -4.15
CA LEU A 318 13.78 -4.82 -5.06
C LEU A 318 15.10 -4.14 -5.47
N ASP A 319 15.62 -4.52 -6.64
CA ASP A 319 17.00 -4.23 -7.04
C ASP A 319 18.00 -4.69 -5.96
N ASP A 320 18.76 -3.80 -5.34
CA ASP A 320 19.67 -4.11 -4.22
C ASP A 320 19.06 -3.78 -2.84
N THR A 321 17.76 -3.54 -2.76
CA THR A 321 17.02 -3.50 -1.48
C THR A 321 16.55 -4.89 -1.09
N ILE A 322 17.04 -5.42 0.03
CA ILE A 322 16.55 -6.67 0.61
C ILE A 322 15.26 -6.40 1.36
N VAL A 323 14.18 -7.07 0.93
CA VAL A 323 12.83 -6.88 1.50
C VAL A 323 12.56 -7.95 2.57
N ILE A 324 12.20 -7.50 3.77
CA ILE A 324 11.69 -8.33 4.85
C ILE A 324 10.19 -8.03 5.01
N MET A 325 9.35 -8.95 4.55
CA MET A 325 7.90 -8.84 4.62
C MET A 325 7.27 -10.22 4.91
N PRO A 326 7.49 -10.77 6.11
CA PRO A 326 7.01 -12.10 6.46
C PRO A 326 5.49 -12.12 6.61
N PRO A 327 4.85 -13.32 6.62
CA PRO A 327 3.45 -13.42 7.00
C PRO A 327 3.20 -12.78 8.37
N VAL A 328 2.06 -12.13 8.55
CA VAL A 328 1.71 -11.48 9.84
C VAL A 328 1.57 -12.48 10.98
N SER A 329 1.33 -13.76 10.66
CA SER A 329 1.27 -14.89 11.60
C SER A 329 2.63 -15.51 11.92
N ILE A 330 3.74 -14.94 11.45
CA ILE A 330 5.09 -15.50 11.67
C ILE A 330 5.37 -15.70 13.16
N LYS A 331 5.89 -16.88 13.52
CA LYS A 331 6.31 -17.15 14.90
C LYS A 331 7.64 -16.44 15.19
N GLN A 332 7.82 -16.04 16.45
CA GLN A 332 9.04 -15.32 16.88
C GLN A 332 10.35 -16.08 16.55
N LYS A 333 10.36 -17.42 16.71
CA LYS A 333 11.52 -18.25 16.36
C LYS A 333 11.82 -18.21 14.85
N GLU A 334 10.77 -18.21 14.03
CA GLU A 334 10.90 -18.16 12.58
C GLU A 334 11.35 -16.76 12.12
N LEU A 335 10.84 -15.71 12.74
CA LEU A 335 11.27 -14.33 12.48
C LEU A 335 12.77 -14.14 12.79
N LYS A 336 13.23 -14.64 13.95
CA LYS A 336 14.66 -14.61 14.31
C LYS A 336 15.53 -15.46 13.37
N LYS A 337 15.01 -16.60 12.88
CA LYS A 337 15.71 -17.38 11.86
C LYS A 337 15.81 -16.58 10.57
N LEU A 338 14.73 -15.95 10.12
CA LEU A 338 14.66 -15.12 8.92
C LEU A 338 15.73 -14.02 8.97
N THR A 339 15.74 -13.20 10.01
CA THR A 339 16.67 -12.07 10.15
C THR A 339 18.14 -12.53 10.22
N LYS A 340 18.44 -13.56 11.03
CA LYS A 340 19.80 -14.11 11.13
C LYS A 340 20.30 -14.69 9.81
N SER A 341 19.45 -15.41 9.08
CA SER A 341 19.85 -15.95 7.76
C SER A 341 20.12 -14.82 6.77
N ILE A 342 19.28 -13.78 6.74
CA ILE A 342 19.50 -12.63 5.86
C ILE A 342 20.80 -11.90 6.23
N TYR A 343 21.03 -11.63 7.52
CA TYR A 343 22.27 -11.01 8.00
C TYR A 343 23.50 -11.77 7.53
N LYS A 344 23.52 -13.11 7.76
CA LYS A 344 24.60 -13.99 7.31
C LYS A 344 24.81 -13.91 5.81
N CYS A 345 23.74 -13.98 5.02
CA CYS A 345 23.82 -13.95 3.56
C CYS A 345 24.32 -12.60 3.03
N ILE A 346 23.85 -11.47 3.59
CA ILE A 346 24.39 -10.15 3.23
C ILE A 346 25.91 -10.12 3.51
N LYS A 347 26.31 -10.50 4.72
CA LYS A 347 27.74 -10.50 5.10
C LYS A 347 28.61 -11.32 4.15
N ILE A 348 28.22 -12.56 3.85
CA ILE A 348 28.97 -13.42 2.94
C ILE A 348 29.06 -12.84 1.53
N VAL A 349 27.92 -12.34 0.98
CA VAL A 349 27.87 -11.85 -0.40
C VAL A 349 28.62 -10.53 -0.58
N THR A 350 28.63 -9.68 0.47
CA THR A 350 29.14 -8.31 0.31
C THR A 350 30.51 -8.10 0.98
N GLU A 351 30.90 -8.92 1.96
CA GLU A 351 32.12 -8.72 2.74
C GLU A 351 33.15 -9.87 2.60
N ASP A 352 32.68 -11.09 2.28
CA ASP A 352 33.58 -12.27 2.15
C ASP A 352 33.98 -12.53 0.68
N GLU A 353 33.61 -11.69 -0.30
CA GLU A 353 34.21 -11.76 -1.64
C GLU A 353 35.71 -11.44 -1.48
N LYS A 354 36.52 -12.48 -1.67
CA LYS A 354 37.98 -12.38 -1.65
C LYS A 354 38.45 -11.29 -2.62
N GLU A 355 39.29 -10.40 -2.12
CA GLU A 355 40.14 -9.49 -2.89
C GLU A 355 40.77 -10.16 -4.10
#